data_29d6318842073264b595d6723fb92d3f
#
_entry.id   29d6318842073264b595d6723fb92d3f
#
_cell.length_a   1.000
_cell.length_b   1.000
_cell.length_c   1.000
_cell.angle_alpha   90.00
_cell.angle_beta   90.00
_cell.angle_gamma   90.00
#
_symmetry.space_group_name_H-M   'P 1'
#
loop_
_entity.id
_entity.type
_entity.pdbx_description
1 polymer ?
#
loop_
_entity_poly.entity_id
_entity_poly.type
_entity_poly.pdbx_seq_one_letter_code
_entity_poly.pdbx_strand_id
1 'polypeptide(L)'
;MIRGIARKYFEGKTCIFCNQYGLYKLADKRVKCKRCSKYYSLRKLKRDTLVLYYFYLEISAKKTAKELCLDYETIQSRFMQFRKLIAVYCNNEARKLNGEIEIDESYFGGKRKGNRGRGANNKAIVFGILERKGKVYTKIVENVSKETLMKEIENKTLKGSVFYTDGWKSYNSLEQYGKHNIIKHDENKFADNHNHINGIEGFWSYAKERFHKYHGINKTNYPLYLKEMEFRFNHRNENVFNLLFDICVRGRV
;
A
#
# COMPACT_ATOMS: atom_id res chain seq x y z
N MET A 1 13.58 -5.75 -15.58
CA MET A 1 12.55 -4.73 -15.27
C MET A 1 12.89 -3.37 -15.85
N ILE A 2 13.77 -2.57 -15.23
CA ILE A 2 14.11 -1.22 -15.70
C ILE A 2 14.68 -1.20 -17.14
N ARG A 3 15.48 -2.21 -17.55
CA ARG A 3 16.02 -2.34 -18.90
C ARG A 3 14.92 -2.45 -19.97
N GLY A 4 13.82 -3.15 -19.69
CA GLY A 4 12.67 -3.25 -20.61
C GLY A 4 11.98 -1.90 -20.82
N ILE A 5 11.75 -1.15 -19.74
CA ILE A 5 11.21 0.21 -19.79
C ILE A 5 12.17 1.14 -20.53
N ALA A 6 13.47 1.08 -20.22
CA ALA A 6 14.49 1.88 -20.87
C ALA A 6 14.51 1.63 -22.39
N ARG A 7 14.56 0.37 -22.81
CA ARG A 7 14.55 -0.03 -24.22
C ARG A 7 13.30 0.44 -24.96
N LYS A 8 12.14 0.40 -24.28
CA LYS A 8 10.85 0.79 -24.90
C LYS A 8 10.67 2.30 -25.00
N TYR A 9 11.01 3.06 -23.95
CA TYR A 9 10.60 4.47 -23.84
C TYR A 9 11.74 5.49 -23.85
N PHE A 10 12.97 5.10 -23.45
CA PHE A 10 14.06 6.07 -23.31
C PHE A 10 14.75 6.43 -24.63
N GLU A 11 14.56 5.61 -25.65
CA GLU A 11 15.10 5.90 -26.99
C GLU A 11 14.28 6.95 -27.76
N GLY A 12 13.16 7.39 -27.19
CA GLY A 12 12.32 8.44 -27.79
C GLY A 12 11.56 7.99 -29.05
N LYS A 13 11.29 6.68 -29.17
CA LYS A 13 10.50 6.14 -30.28
C LYS A 13 9.04 5.91 -29.91
N THR A 14 8.79 5.41 -28.70
CA THR A 14 7.47 5.02 -28.20
C THR A 14 6.94 6.00 -27.15
N CYS A 15 5.72 6.45 -27.32
CA CYS A 15 5.05 7.36 -26.38
C CYS A 15 4.71 6.65 -25.07
N ILE A 16 5.08 7.25 -23.92
CA ILE A 16 4.77 6.69 -22.58
C ILE A 16 3.26 6.67 -22.27
N PHE A 17 2.46 7.55 -22.87
CA PHE A 17 1.04 7.67 -22.60
C PHE A 17 0.17 6.71 -23.42
N CYS A 18 0.36 6.67 -24.73
CA CYS A 18 -0.47 5.87 -25.64
C CYS A 18 0.21 4.61 -26.18
N ASN A 19 1.47 4.35 -25.87
CA ASN A 19 2.28 3.23 -26.35
C ASN A 19 2.48 3.17 -27.88
N GLN A 20 2.15 4.23 -28.61
CA GLN A 20 2.30 4.29 -30.06
C GLN A 20 3.65 4.90 -30.46
N TYR A 21 4.13 4.52 -31.64
CA TYR A 21 5.30 5.15 -32.28
C TYR A 21 4.94 6.53 -32.83
N GLY A 22 5.96 7.34 -33.12
CA GLY A 22 5.78 8.65 -33.74
C GLY A 22 5.99 9.80 -32.76
N LEU A 23 7.10 9.78 -32.04
CA LEU A 23 7.59 10.92 -31.27
C LEU A 23 8.48 11.81 -32.15
N TYR A 24 8.35 13.13 -32.01
CA TYR A 24 9.28 14.09 -32.61
C TYR A 24 9.80 15.07 -31.54
N LYS A 25 11.01 15.56 -31.77
CA LYS A 25 11.67 16.49 -30.83
C LYS A 25 11.14 17.91 -31.04
N LEU A 26 10.93 18.61 -29.93
CA LEU A 26 10.63 20.04 -29.90
C LEU A 26 11.91 20.86 -29.68
N ALA A 27 11.88 22.16 -30.00
CA ALA A 27 13.01 23.08 -29.80
C ALA A 27 13.50 23.12 -28.35
N ASP A 28 12.60 22.97 -27.38
CA ASP A 28 12.88 22.94 -25.93
C ASP A 28 13.37 21.56 -25.41
N LYS A 29 13.83 20.70 -26.29
CA LYS A 29 14.36 19.33 -25.99
C LYS A 29 13.32 18.35 -25.41
N ARG A 30 12.02 18.71 -25.40
CA ARG A 30 10.94 17.76 -25.12
C ARG A 30 10.60 16.93 -26.36
N VAL A 31 9.85 15.86 -26.17
CA VAL A 31 9.25 15.08 -27.26
C VAL A 31 7.74 15.22 -27.23
N LYS A 32 7.12 15.30 -28.42
CA LYS A 32 5.67 15.31 -28.60
C LYS A 32 5.21 14.10 -29.39
N CYS A 33 4.11 13.50 -29.00
CA CYS A 33 3.53 12.36 -29.69
C CYS A 33 2.60 12.83 -30.82
N LYS A 34 2.77 12.29 -32.03
CA LYS A 34 1.89 12.56 -33.19
C LYS A 34 0.47 12.03 -32.99
N ARG A 35 0.31 10.95 -32.16
CA ARG A 35 -0.98 10.28 -31.98
C ARG A 35 -1.83 10.90 -30.87
N CYS A 36 -1.28 11.09 -29.67
CA CYS A 36 -2.04 11.60 -28.51
C CYS A 36 -1.74 13.05 -28.17
N SER A 37 -0.90 13.72 -28.94
CA SER A 37 -0.50 15.14 -28.81
C SER A 37 0.16 15.50 -27.48
N LYS A 38 0.32 14.58 -26.53
CA LYS A 38 1.02 14.78 -25.26
C LYS A 38 2.51 14.96 -25.48
N TYR A 39 3.14 15.81 -24.65
CA TYR A 39 4.57 16.07 -24.70
C TYR A 39 5.21 15.88 -23.32
N TYR A 40 6.50 15.51 -23.30
CA TYR A 40 7.26 15.26 -22.08
C TYR A 40 8.78 15.31 -22.32
N SER A 41 9.53 15.48 -21.23
CA SER A 41 11.00 15.44 -21.28
C SER A 41 11.52 14.02 -21.10
N LEU A 42 12.31 13.52 -22.04
CA LEU A 42 12.99 12.22 -21.92
C LEU A 42 13.99 12.20 -20.75
N ARG A 43 14.69 13.34 -20.52
CA ARG A 43 15.61 13.49 -19.37
C ARG A 43 14.86 13.33 -18.04
N LYS A 44 13.73 14.02 -17.92
CA LYS A 44 12.87 13.91 -16.72
C LYS A 44 12.31 12.51 -16.54
N LEU A 45 11.84 11.89 -17.64
CA LEU A 45 11.34 10.52 -17.62
C LEU A 45 12.40 9.53 -17.12
N LYS A 46 13.63 9.60 -17.64
CA LYS A 46 14.75 8.75 -17.20
C LYS A 46 15.01 8.91 -15.71
N ARG A 47 15.12 10.15 -15.23
CA ARG A 47 15.34 10.46 -13.82
C ARG A 47 14.20 9.93 -12.94
N ASP A 48 12.96 10.23 -13.30
CA ASP A 48 11.78 9.83 -12.50
C ASP A 48 11.65 8.29 -12.46
N THR A 49 12.01 7.59 -13.54
CA THR A 49 12.03 6.12 -13.56
C THR A 49 13.12 5.54 -12.65
N LEU A 50 14.31 6.17 -12.61
CA LEU A 50 15.37 5.75 -11.69
C LEU A 50 14.96 5.98 -10.23
N VAL A 51 14.41 7.14 -9.92
CA VAL A 51 13.89 7.43 -8.56
C VAL A 51 12.81 6.41 -8.16
N LEU A 52 11.90 6.08 -9.09
CA LEU A 52 10.88 5.06 -8.86
C LEU A 52 11.49 3.66 -8.65
N TYR A 53 12.57 3.33 -9.34
CA TYR A 53 13.25 2.05 -9.16
C TYR A 53 13.84 1.90 -7.75
N TYR A 54 14.46 2.94 -7.20
CA TYR A 54 14.95 2.94 -5.82
C TYR A 54 13.79 2.89 -4.81
N PHE A 55 12.68 3.57 -5.09
CA PHE A 55 11.45 3.46 -4.30
C PHE A 55 10.90 2.03 -4.31
N TYR A 56 10.85 1.40 -5.49
CA TYR A 56 10.45 0.00 -5.63
C TYR A 56 11.32 -0.96 -4.80
N LEU A 57 12.64 -0.75 -4.81
CA LEU A 57 13.60 -1.52 -4.02
C LEU A 57 13.55 -1.22 -2.50
N GLU A 58 12.64 -0.36 -2.06
CA GLU A 58 12.52 0.08 -0.64
C GLU A 58 13.80 0.70 -0.09
N ILE A 59 14.62 1.32 -0.93
CA ILE A 59 15.81 2.06 -0.54
C ILE A 59 15.39 3.39 0.09
N SER A 60 16.03 3.79 1.20
CA SER A 60 15.69 5.05 1.86
C SER A 60 15.95 6.28 0.97
N ALA A 61 15.14 7.33 1.15
CA ALA A 61 15.30 8.57 0.38
C ALA A 61 16.71 9.17 0.52
N LYS A 62 17.30 9.12 1.72
CA LYS A 62 18.66 9.59 1.97
C LYS A 62 19.70 8.83 1.15
N LYS A 63 19.61 7.49 1.12
CA LYS A 63 20.53 6.65 0.33
C LYS A 63 20.31 6.86 -1.16
N THR A 64 19.05 6.92 -1.61
CA THR A 64 18.69 7.20 -3.01
C THR A 64 19.24 8.56 -3.49
N ALA A 65 19.13 9.60 -2.67
CA ALA A 65 19.64 10.93 -2.97
C ALA A 65 21.17 10.89 -3.20
N LYS A 66 21.90 10.20 -2.34
CA LYS A 66 23.35 10.01 -2.47
C LYS A 66 23.72 9.27 -3.76
N GLU A 67 23.07 8.13 -4.04
CA GLU A 67 23.33 7.29 -5.21
C GLU A 67 23.04 8.01 -6.55
N LEU A 68 22.01 8.85 -6.58
CA LEU A 68 21.59 9.57 -7.78
C LEU A 68 22.20 10.98 -7.89
N CYS A 69 23.02 11.40 -6.94
CA CYS A 69 23.58 12.76 -6.83
C CYS A 69 22.45 13.82 -6.94
N LEU A 70 21.39 13.65 -6.17
CA LEU A 70 20.24 14.55 -6.09
C LEU A 70 19.99 15.00 -4.65
N ASP A 71 19.31 16.14 -4.49
CA ASP A 71 18.91 16.63 -3.17
C ASP A 71 18.00 15.63 -2.44
N TYR A 72 18.20 15.50 -1.12
CA TYR A 72 17.37 14.69 -0.25
C TYR A 72 15.89 15.12 -0.28
N GLU A 73 15.63 16.42 -0.21
CA GLU A 73 14.25 16.97 -0.23
C GLU A 73 13.54 16.66 -1.55
N THR A 74 14.26 16.73 -2.66
CA THR A 74 13.75 16.35 -3.98
C THR A 74 13.32 14.88 -4.00
N ILE A 75 14.15 13.96 -3.49
CA ILE A 75 13.82 12.52 -3.45
C ILE A 75 12.69 12.25 -2.45
N GLN A 76 12.72 12.85 -1.27
CA GLN A 76 11.69 12.71 -0.25
C GLN A 76 10.32 13.17 -0.78
N SER A 77 10.27 14.32 -1.42
CA SER A 77 9.06 14.86 -2.06
C SER A 77 8.52 13.89 -3.13
N ARG A 78 9.42 13.33 -3.97
CA ARG A 78 9.02 12.35 -5.00
C ARG A 78 8.49 11.06 -4.39
N PHE A 79 9.12 10.52 -3.34
CA PHE A 79 8.63 9.33 -2.64
C PHE A 79 7.25 9.59 -2.01
N MET A 80 7.03 10.77 -1.43
CA MET A 80 5.72 11.14 -0.91
C MET A 80 4.67 11.30 -2.01
N GLN A 81 5.04 11.83 -3.18
CA GLN A 81 4.15 11.89 -4.33
C GLN A 81 3.75 10.49 -4.82
N PHE A 82 4.69 9.54 -4.89
CA PHE A 82 4.39 8.15 -5.24
C PHE A 82 3.41 7.51 -4.25
N ARG A 83 3.61 7.71 -2.94
CA ARG A 83 2.66 7.25 -1.90
C ARG A 83 1.27 7.83 -2.05
N LYS A 84 1.16 9.11 -2.38
CA LYS A 84 -0.14 9.76 -2.65
C LYS A 84 -0.85 9.11 -3.85
N LEU A 85 -0.13 8.87 -4.94
CA LEU A 85 -0.69 8.20 -6.13
C LEU A 85 -1.10 6.76 -5.85
N ILE A 86 -0.29 6.01 -5.09
CA ILE A 86 -0.62 4.66 -4.62
C ILE A 86 -1.88 4.69 -3.75
N ALA A 87 -2.00 5.65 -2.83
CA ALA A 87 -3.18 5.76 -1.98
C ALA A 87 -4.46 6.04 -2.78
N VAL A 88 -4.38 6.91 -3.81
CA VAL A 88 -5.50 7.14 -4.74
C VAL A 88 -5.85 5.85 -5.48
N TYR A 89 -4.86 5.13 -6.01
CA TYR A 89 -5.05 3.85 -6.68
C TYR A 89 -5.76 2.83 -5.77
N CYS A 90 -5.28 2.62 -4.54
CA CYS A 90 -5.90 1.70 -3.57
C CYS A 90 -7.33 2.11 -3.20
N ASN A 91 -7.61 3.41 -3.09
CA ASN A 91 -8.95 3.90 -2.77
C ASN A 91 -9.94 3.73 -3.93
N ASN A 92 -9.45 3.74 -5.17
CA ASN A 92 -10.27 3.53 -6.36
C ASN A 92 -10.60 2.04 -6.61
N GLU A 93 -9.95 1.11 -5.90
CA GLU A 93 -10.34 -0.30 -5.95
C GLU A 93 -11.73 -0.50 -5.31
N ALA A 94 -12.74 -0.60 -6.17
CA ALA A 94 -14.14 -0.74 -5.76
C ALA A 94 -14.53 -2.17 -5.32
N ARG A 95 -13.66 -3.17 -5.57
CA ARG A 95 -13.96 -4.57 -5.23
C ARG A 95 -14.11 -4.73 -3.72
N LYS A 96 -15.24 -5.28 -3.29
CA LYS A 96 -15.44 -5.76 -1.93
C LYS A 96 -14.77 -7.13 -1.74
N LEU A 97 -14.18 -7.32 -0.57
CA LEU A 97 -13.61 -8.60 -0.15
C LEU A 97 -14.73 -9.59 0.17
N ASN A 98 -14.52 -10.88 -0.11
CA ASN A 98 -15.52 -11.92 0.09
C ASN A 98 -14.92 -13.27 0.52
N GLY A 99 -15.78 -14.23 0.82
CA GLY A 99 -15.38 -15.58 1.21
C GLY A 99 -14.91 -15.63 2.66
N GLU A 100 -13.69 -16.10 2.91
CA GLU A 100 -13.09 -16.19 4.25
C GLU A 100 -12.31 -14.93 4.56
N ILE A 101 -12.71 -14.19 5.59
CA ILE A 101 -12.23 -12.86 5.95
C ILE A 101 -11.63 -12.90 7.36
N GLU A 102 -10.36 -12.53 7.48
CA GLU A 102 -9.71 -12.29 8.77
C GLU A 102 -9.77 -10.80 9.10
N ILE A 103 -10.12 -10.47 10.34
CA ILE A 103 -10.24 -9.09 10.84
C ILE A 103 -9.45 -8.96 12.14
N ASP A 104 -8.64 -7.92 12.23
CA ASP A 104 -7.85 -7.62 13.43
C ASP A 104 -7.45 -6.14 13.46
N GLU A 105 -7.04 -5.65 14.63
CA GLU A 105 -6.47 -4.33 14.82
C GLU A 105 -5.01 -4.41 15.23
N SER A 106 -4.24 -3.45 14.75
CA SER A 106 -2.86 -3.31 15.15
C SER A 106 -2.48 -1.87 15.45
N TYR A 107 -1.54 -1.71 16.38
CA TYR A 107 -1.11 -0.41 16.87
C TYR A 107 0.24 -0.03 16.27
N PHE A 108 0.26 1.11 15.55
CA PHE A 108 1.44 1.65 14.90
C PHE A 108 1.94 2.91 15.60
N GLY A 109 3.25 3.02 15.83
CA GLY A 109 3.92 4.14 16.48
C GLY A 109 5.14 3.70 17.26
N GLY A 110 6.01 4.67 17.62
CA GLY A 110 7.27 4.40 18.33
C GLY A 110 7.07 3.79 19.72
N LYS A 111 8.07 2.99 20.15
CA LYS A 111 8.17 2.55 21.55
C LYS A 111 8.54 3.75 22.41
N ARG A 112 7.71 4.12 23.40
CA ARG A 112 8.12 5.02 24.50
C ARG A 112 8.55 4.19 25.71
N LYS A 113 9.63 4.61 26.38
CA LYS A 113 10.01 4.06 27.69
C LYS A 113 8.87 4.30 28.68
N GLY A 114 8.39 3.25 29.34
CA GLY A 114 7.48 3.34 30.47
C GLY A 114 6.08 2.76 30.30
N ASN A 115 5.44 2.77 29.13
CA ASN A 115 4.08 2.25 28.96
C ASN A 115 4.02 1.11 27.93
N ARG A 116 3.76 -0.10 28.43
CA ARG A 116 3.46 -1.29 27.61
C ARG A 116 1.95 -1.53 27.62
N GLY A 117 1.35 -1.87 26.45
CA GLY A 117 -0.05 -2.28 26.37
C GLY A 117 -0.95 -1.40 25.49
N ARG A 118 -2.25 -1.72 25.47
CA ARG A 118 -3.29 -1.09 24.63
C ARG A 118 -3.56 0.40 24.95
N GLY A 119 -3.00 0.98 26.01
CA GLY A 119 -3.26 2.35 26.51
C GLY A 119 -2.19 3.40 26.19
N ALA A 120 -1.25 3.15 25.28
CA ALA A 120 -0.21 4.13 24.95
C ALA A 120 -0.79 5.27 24.09
N ASN A 121 -1.10 6.41 24.71
CA ASN A 121 -1.78 7.62 24.19
C ASN A 121 -1.21 8.23 22.88
N ASN A 122 -0.35 7.55 22.14
CA ASN A 122 0.30 8.08 20.95
C ASN A 122 0.44 7.10 19.78
N LYS A 123 -0.21 5.93 19.84
CA LYS A 123 -0.22 4.96 18.73
C LYS A 123 -1.44 5.19 17.83
N ALA A 124 -1.25 5.07 16.52
CA ALA A 124 -2.36 5.02 15.59
C ALA A 124 -2.97 3.61 15.63
N ILE A 125 -4.28 3.52 15.73
CA ILE A 125 -5.03 2.27 15.64
C ILE A 125 -5.25 2.00 14.15
N VAL A 126 -4.73 0.88 13.67
CA VAL A 126 -4.91 0.44 12.29
C VAL A 126 -5.84 -0.75 12.29
N PHE A 127 -6.98 -0.59 11.65
CA PHE A 127 -7.93 -1.64 11.38
C PHE A 127 -7.60 -2.34 10.07
N GLY A 128 -7.64 -3.66 10.04
CA GLY A 128 -7.32 -4.48 8.88
C GLY A 128 -8.38 -5.52 8.59
N ILE A 129 -8.66 -5.71 7.32
CA ILE A 129 -9.54 -6.75 6.79
C ILE A 129 -8.74 -7.51 5.72
N LEU A 130 -8.58 -8.81 5.86
CA LEU A 130 -7.85 -9.65 4.92
C LEU A 130 -8.72 -10.77 4.37
N GLU A 131 -8.87 -10.83 3.06
CA GLU A 131 -9.44 -11.97 2.34
C GLU A 131 -8.38 -13.08 2.30
N ARG A 132 -8.67 -14.27 2.82
CA ARG A 132 -7.73 -15.41 2.82
C ARG A 132 -7.25 -15.71 1.41
N LYS A 133 -5.93 -15.85 1.23
CA LYS A 133 -5.26 -16.00 -0.08
C LYS A 133 -5.49 -14.83 -1.06
N GLY A 134 -6.10 -13.75 -0.61
CA GLY A 134 -6.47 -12.58 -1.41
C GLY A 134 -5.76 -11.30 -0.98
N LYS A 135 -6.54 -10.23 -0.91
CA LYS A 135 -6.12 -8.87 -0.64
C LYS A 135 -6.36 -8.48 0.82
N VAL A 136 -5.59 -7.50 1.27
CA VAL A 136 -5.80 -6.81 2.54
C VAL A 136 -6.31 -5.39 2.28
N TYR A 137 -7.18 -4.92 3.15
CA TYR A 137 -7.60 -3.53 3.27
C TYR A 137 -7.19 -3.01 4.63
N THR A 138 -6.65 -1.80 4.70
CA THR A 138 -6.24 -1.16 5.95
C THR A 138 -6.79 0.26 6.07
N LYS A 139 -7.13 0.64 7.31
CA LYS A 139 -7.57 2.00 7.63
C LYS A 139 -7.12 2.40 9.03
N ILE A 140 -6.69 3.65 9.20
CA ILE A 140 -6.54 4.22 10.53
C ILE A 140 -7.91 4.62 11.02
N VAL A 141 -8.26 4.14 12.22
CA VAL A 141 -9.52 4.43 12.90
C VAL A 141 -9.28 5.20 14.20
N GLU A 142 -10.25 5.98 14.62
CA GLU A 142 -10.16 6.79 15.84
C GLU A 142 -10.31 5.92 17.09
N ASN A 143 -11.15 4.90 17.00
CA ASN A 143 -11.44 3.96 18.09
C ASN A 143 -11.83 2.60 17.52
N VAL A 144 -11.93 1.61 18.39
CA VAL A 144 -12.36 0.23 18.09
C VAL A 144 -13.80 -0.02 18.54
N SER A 145 -14.67 0.99 18.47
CA SER A 145 -16.09 0.80 18.79
C SER A 145 -16.77 -0.07 17.73
N LYS A 146 -17.84 -0.72 18.12
CA LYS A 146 -18.68 -1.53 17.25
C LYS A 146 -19.09 -0.77 15.98
N GLU A 147 -19.57 0.47 16.16
CA GLU A 147 -20.08 1.33 15.09
C GLU A 147 -18.98 1.66 14.08
N THR A 148 -17.78 2.02 14.57
CA THR A 148 -16.63 2.34 13.74
C THR A 148 -16.18 1.14 12.91
N LEU A 149 -16.05 -0.04 13.52
CA LEU A 149 -15.57 -1.24 12.87
C LEU A 149 -16.60 -1.80 11.88
N MET A 150 -17.88 -1.89 12.29
CA MET A 150 -18.94 -2.40 11.42
C MET A 150 -19.10 -1.55 10.16
N LYS A 151 -19.04 -0.24 10.27
CA LYS A 151 -19.07 0.66 9.10
C LYS A 151 -17.99 0.32 8.08
N GLU A 152 -16.76 0.04 8.51
CA GLU A 152 -15.68 -0.33 7.58
C GLU A 152 -15.88 -1.73 7.02
N ILE A 153 -16.36 -2.69 7.82
CA ILE A 153 -16.63 -4.06 7.39
C ILE A 153 -17.72 -4.05 6.30
N GLU A 154 -18.85 -3.40 6.52
CA GLU A 154 -19.95 -3.31 5.57
C GLU A 154 -19.54 -2.61 4.26
N ASN A 155 -18.68 -1.59 4.36
CA ASN A 155 -18.17 -0.89 3.19
C ASN A 155 -17.23 -1.74 2.34
N LYS A 156 -16.43 -2.62 2.96
CA LYS A 156 -15.32 -3.31 2.31
C LYS A 156 -15.50 -4.80 2.11
N THR A 157 -16.54 -5.40 2.69
CA THR A 157 -16.82 -6.84 2.54
C THR A 157 -18.21 -7.09 1.99
N LEU A 158 -18.43 -8.29 1.47
CA LEU A 158 -19.76 -8.75 1.06
C LEU A 158 -20.46 -9.40 2.25
N LYS A 159 -21.77 -9.12 2.38
CA LYS A 159 -22.64 -9.81 3.33
C LYS A 159 -22.68 -11.32 3.01
N GLY A 160 -22.71 -12.14 4.05
CA GLY A 160 -22.68 -13.60 3.91
C GLY A 160 -21.26 -14.21 3.88
N SER A 161 -20.21 -13.39 3.95
CA SER A 161 -18.85 -13.88 4.13
C SER A 161 -18.67 -14.59 5.48
N VAL A 162 -17.60 -15.38 5.60
CA VAL A 162 -17.18 -16.03 6.85
C VAL A 162 -16.10 -15.18 7.51
N PHE A 163 -16.35 -14.68 8.69
CA PHE A 163 -15.47 -13.79 9.42
C PHE A 163 -14.71 -14.52 10.53
N TYR A 164 -13.43 -14.27 10.64
CA TYR A 164 -12.54 -14.77 11.68
C TYR A 164 -11.96 -13.58 12.45
N THR A 165 -12.19 -13.52 13.77
CA THR A 165 -11.69 -12.45 14.64
C THR A 165 -11.14 -13.02 15.94
N ASP A 166 -10.40 -12.21 16.71
CA ASP A 166 -10.23 -12.46 18.14
C ASP A 166 -11.58 -12.26 18.88
N GLY A 167 -11.68 -12.72 20.11
CA GLY A 167 -12.91 -12.68 20.91
C GLY A 167 -13.31 -11.28 21.42
N TRP A 168 -12.95 -10.19 20.72
CA TRP A 168 -13.28 -8.83 21.14
C TRP A 168 -14.76 -8.50 20.97
N LYS A 169 -15.36 -7.93 22.03
CA LYS A 169 -16.83 -7.65 22.10
C LYS A 169 -17.38 -6.78 20.96
N SER A 170 -16.56 -5.92 20.36
CA SER A 170 -16.97 -5.06 19.24
C SER A 170 -17.39 -5.83 17.99
N TYR A 171 -17.03 -7.11 17.89
CA TYR A 171 -17.36 -7.98 16.77
C TYR A 171 -18.64 -8.80 16.93
N ASN A 172 -19.35 -8.72 18.08
CA ASN A 172 -20.56 -9.52 18.34
C ASN A 172 -21.68 -9.32 17.31
N SER A 173 -21.70 -8.18 16.61
CA SER A 173 -22.70 -7.90 15.57
C SER A 173 -22.38 -8.51 14.19
N LEU A 174 -21.20 -9.10 14.01
CA LEU A 174 -20.84 -9.77 12.76
C LEU A 174 -21.77 -10.95 12.45
N GLU A 175 -22.35 -11.61 13.44
CA GLU A 175 -23.31 -12.71 13.27
C GLU A 175 -24.53 -12.29 12.45
N GLN A 176 -24.94 -11.01 12.50
CA GLN A 176 -26.05 -10.47 11.71
C GLN A 176 -25.63 -10.18 10.25
N TYR A 177 -24.33 -10.11 9.98
CA TYR A 177 -23.78 -9.75 8.68
C TYR A 177 -23.24 -10.97 7.89
N GLY A 178 -22.72 -11.98 8.62
CA GLY A 178 -22.21 -13.21 8.05
C GLY A 178 -21.85 -14.24 9.13
N LYS A 179 -21.31 -15.38 8.74
CA LYS A 179 -20.86 -16.40 9.70
C LYS A 179 -19.64 -15.88 10.47
N HIS A 180 -19.72 -15.84 11.79
CA HIS A 180 -18.64 -15.33 12.66
C HIS A 180 -17.99 -16.48 13.44
N ASN A 181 -16.70 -16.65 13.29
CA ASN A 181 -15.86 -17.61 14.00
C ASN A 181 -14.90 -16.84 14.92
N ILE A 182 -15.05 -17.05 16.21
CA ILE A 182 -14.19 -16.45 17.23
C ILE A 182 -13.01 -17.37 17.49
N ILE A 183 -11.80 -16.83 17.39
CA ILE A 183 -10.56 -17.54 17.65
C ILE A 183 -10.14 -17.28 19.09
N LYS A 184 -10.14 -18.33 19.91
CA LYS A 184 -9.64 -18.28 21.28
C LYS A 184 -8.16 -18.68 21.26
N HIS A 185 -7.29 -17.80 21.72
CA HIS A 185 -5.87 -18.10 21.98
C HIS A 185 -5.76 -18.89 23.30
N ASP A 186 -6.24 -20.14 23.33
CA ASP A 186 -5.96 -21.04 24.46
C ASP A 186 -4.52 -21.55 24.33
N GLU A 187 -3.76 -21.44 25.42
CA GLU A 187 -2.32 -21.67 25.51
C GLU A 187 -1.84 -23.09 25.14
N ASN A 188 -2.73 -24.04 24.83
CA ASN A 188 -2.37 -25.46 24.65
C ASN A 188 -3.08 -26.22 23.52
N LYS A 189 -3.77 -25.57 22.60
CA LYS A 189 -4.28 -26.25 21.39
C LYS A 189 -3.59 -25.70 20.15
N PHE A 190 -2.76 -26.52 19.51
CA PHE A 190 -2.33 -26.31 18.15
C PHE A 190 -3.55 -25.99 17.29
N ALA A 191 -3.50 -24.89 16.56
CA ALA A 191 -4.57 -24.35 15.74
C ALA A 191 -5.30 -25.49 15.00
N ASP A 192 -6.60 -25.58 15.23
CA ASP A 192 -7.48 -26.35 14.38
C ASP A 192 -7.29 -25.80 12.96
N ASN A 193 -6.94 -26.67 11.99
CA ASN A 193 -6.34 -26.31 10.69
C ASN A 193 -7.05 -25.23 9.88
N HIS A 194 -8.23 -24.74 10.30
CA HIS A 194 -9.02 -23.70 9.63
C HIS A 194 -9.38 -22.51 10.53
N ASN A 195 -9.16 -22.56 11.84
CA ASN A 195 -9.53 -21.50 12.80
C ASN A 195 -8.31 -20.70 13.24
N HIS A 196 -7.86 -19.77 12.41
CA HIS A 196 -6.73 -18.88 12.71
C HIS A 196 -6.89 -17.53 12.01
N ILE A 197 -6.13 -16.52 12.46
CA ILE A 197 -5.97 -15.19 11.83
C ILE A 197 -4.53 -14.93 11.41
N ASN A 198 -3.78 -16.01 11.12
CA ASN A 198 -2.35 -15.93 10.78
C ASN A 198 -2.06 -15.07 9.54
N GLY A 199 -3.02 -14.96 8.63
CA GLY A 199 -2.86 -14.16 7.42
C GLY A 199 -2.72 -12.68 7.74
N ILE A 200 -3.62 -12.15 8.55
CA ILE A 200 -3.60 -10.73 8.94
C ILE A 200 -2.47 -10.44 9.93
N GLU A 201 -2.15 -11.37 10.84
CA GLU A 201 -0.98 -11.26 11.72
C GLU A 201 0.33 -11.21 10.92
N GLY A 202 0.45 -12.05 9.89
CA GLY A 202 1.57 -12.02 8.94
C GLY A 202 1.67 -10.68 8.21
N PHE A 203 0.55 -10.11 7.79
CA PHE A 203 0.53 -8.76 7.22
C PHE A 203 0.97 -7.70 8.24
N TRP A 204 0.55 -7.78 9.50
CA TRP A 204 1.01 -6.84 10.53
C TRP A 204 2.52 -6.92 10.77
N SER A 205 3.08 -8.12 10.81
CA SER A 205 4.52 -8.33 10.94
C SER A 205 5.27 -7.69 9.77
N TYR A 206 4.82 -7.96 8.55
CA TYR A 206 5.33 -7.36 7.32
C TYR A 206 5.27 -5.81 7.35
N ALA A 207 4.14 -5.24 7.73
CA ALA A 207 3.96 -3.79 7.75
C ALA A 207 4.79 -3.12 8.87
N LYS A 208 4.82 -3.69 10.08
CA LYS A 208 5.59 -3.17 11.22
C LYS A 208 7.09 -3.16 10.95
N GLU A 209 7.63 -4.21 10.34
CA GLU A 209 9.05 -4.26 9.94
C GLU A 209 9.40 -3.06 9.03
N ARG A 210 8.57 -2.77 8.04
CA ARG A 210 8.78 -1.65 7.12
C ARG A 210 8.60 -0.29 7.76
N PHE A 211 7.60 -0.14 8.62
CA PHE A 211 7.43 1.08 9.42
C PHE A 211 8.63 1.35 10.33
N HIS A 212 9.26 0.30 10.86
CA HIS A 212 10.46 0.43 11.68
C HIS A 212 11.65 0.97 10.88
N LYS A 213 11.78 0.58 9.60
CA LYS A 213 12.83 1.10 8.70
C LYS A 213 12.67 2.60 8.40
N TYR A 214 11.44 3.12 8.44
CA TYR A 214 11.14 4.53 8.20
C TYR A 214 11.12 5.32 9.52
N HIS A 215 12.28 5.47 10.16
CA HIS A 215 12.39 6.25 11.40
C HIS A 215 11.84 7.68 11.22
N GLY A 216 11.06 8.16 12.21
CA GLY A 216 10.61 9.56 12.26
C GLY A 216 9.45 9.90 11.30
N ILE A 217 8.64 8.94 10.87
CA ILE A 217 7.42 9.25 10.10
C ILE A 217 6.50 10.13 10.95
N ASN A 218 6.09 11.28 10.39
CA ASN A 218 5.03 12.08 10.99
C ASN A 218 3.69 11.29 10.93
N LYS A 219 2.94 11.30 12.02
CA LYS A 219 1.65 10.58 12.14
C LYS A 219 0.66 10.95 11.04
N THR A 220 0.63 12.20 10.61
CA THR A 220 -0.21 12.67 9.51
C THR A 220 0.05 11.92 8.19
N ASN A 221 1.25 11.36 8.02
CA ASN A 221 1.64 10.60 6.85
C ASN A 221 1.42 9.08 6.99
N TYR A 222 1.07 8.58 8.18
CA TYR A 222 0.84 7.14 8.40
C TYR A 222 -0.13 6.51 7.39
N PRO A 223 -1.27 7.15 7.02
CA PRO A 223 -2.17 6.58 6.02
C PRO A 223 -1.48 6.30 4.70
N LEU A 224 -0.56 7.18 4.26
CA LEU A 224 0.15 7.03 2.98
C LEU A 224 1.14 5.86 3.00
N TYR A 225 1.85 5.68 4.13
CA TYR A 225 2.76 4.54 4.30
C TYR A 225 2.00 3.22 4.44
N LEU A 226 0.88 3.20 5.15
CA LEU A 226 0.02 2.02 5.23
C LEU A 226 -0.52 1.61 3.87
N LYS A 227 -0.98 2.57 3.06
CA LYS A 227 -1.45 2.29 1.70
C LYS A 227 -0.32 1.80 0.78
N GLU A 228 0.92 2.23 0.98
CA GLU A 228 2.06 1.63 0.30
C GLU A 228 2.25 0.16 0.70
N MET A 229 2.16 -0.18 2.00
CA MET A 229 2.29 -1.57 2.47
C MET A 229 1.15 -2.45 1.96
N GLU A 230 -0.09 -1.97 2.06
CA GLU A 230 -1.28 -2.60 1.50
C GLU A 230 -1.11 -2.89 0.00
N PHE A 231 -0.73 -1.89 -0.79
CA PHE A 231 -0.48 -2.02 -2.21
C PHE A 231 0.57 -3.10 -2.52
N ARG A 232 1.73 -3.04 -1.87
CA ARG A 232 2.82 -4.00 -2.09
C ARG A 232 2.42 -5.43 -1.71
N PHE A 233 1.66 -5.59 -0.63
CA PHE A 233 1.15 -6.88 -0.21
C PHE A 233 0.11 -7.43 -1.21
N ASN A 234 -0.81 -6.59 -1.65
CA ASN A 234 -1.88 -6.98 -2.55
C ASN A 234 -1.39 -7.37 -3.95
N HIS A 235 -0.27 -6.79 -4.38
CA HIS A 235 0.34 -7.05 -5.70
C HIS A 235 1.62 -7.88 -5.63
N ARG A 236 1.88 -8.58 -4.50
CA ARG A 236 3.12 -9.35 -4.26
C ARG A 236 3.42 -10.43 -5.30
N ASN A 237 2.40 -10.92 -5.98
CA ASN A 237 2.51 -11.94 -7.03
C ASN A 237 2.53 -11.32 -8.45
N GLU A 238 2.54 -10.00 -8.56
CA GLU A 238 2.52 -9.27 -9.83
C GLU A 238 3.88 -8.58 -10.09
N ASN A 239 4.02 -8.02 -11.28
CA ASN A 239 5.17 -7.16 -11.58
C ASN A 239 4.94 -5.76 -10.98
N VAL A 240 5.19 -5.64 -9.67
CA VAL A 240 4.97 -4.40 -8.90
C VAL A 240 5.66 -3.19 -9.52
N PHE A 241 6.88 -3.36 -10.10
CA PHE A 241 7.58 -2.23 -10.71
C PHE A 241 6.86 -1.68 -11.94
N ASN A 242 6.32 -2.56 -12.80
CA ASN A 242 5.56 -2.12 -13.97
C ASN A 242 4.26 -1.41 -13.55
N LEU A 243 3.59 -1.94 -12.54
CA LEU A 243 2.38 -1.33 -12.00
C LEU A 243 2.68 0.05 -11.39
N LEU A 244 3.73 0.17 -10.58
CA LEU A 244 4.20 1.46 -10.06
C LEU A 244 4.58 2.43 -11.17
N PHE A 245 5.21 1.96 -12.25
CA PHE A 245 5.54 2.81 -13.40
C PHE A 245 4.28 3.35 -14.08
N ASP A 246 3.27 2.52 -14.26
CA ASP A 246 1.99 2.93 -14.84
C ASP A 246 1.28 3.96 -13.96
N ILE A 247 1.24 3.75 -12.65
CA ILE A 247 0.61 4.65 -11.69
C ILE A 247 1.41 5.96 -11.56
N CYS A 248 2.71 5.87 -11.27
CA CYS A 248 3.49 7.01 -10.78
C CYS A 248 4.17 7.83 -11.89
N VAL A 249 4.42 7.23 -13.05
CA VAL A 249 5.13 7.87 -14.16
C VAL A 249 4.20 8.14 -15.33
N ARG A 250 3.32 7.20 -15.67
CA ARG A 250 2.34 7.36 -16.76
C ARG A 250 1.06 8.06 -16.35
N GLY A 251 0.79 8.16 -15.04
CA GLY A 251 -0.40 8.78 -14.49
C GLY A 251 -1.69 8.00 -14.81
N ARG A 252 -1.62 6.66 -14.76
CA ARG A 252 -2.77 5.76 -14.90
C ARG A 252 -3.25 5.36 -13.51
N VAL A 253 -4.05 6.23 -12.92
CA VAL A 253 -4.65 6.04 -11.58
C VAL A 253 -6.14 5.78 -11.72
#